data_00780c659e0e1b846496d4b3113c9f7f
#
_entry.id   00780c659e0e1b846496d4b3113c9f7f
#
_cell.length_a   1.000
_cell.length_b   1.000
_cell.length_c   1.000
_cell.angle_alpha   90.00
_cell.angle_beta   90.00
_cell.angle_gamma   90.00
#
_symmetry.space_group_name_H-M   'P 1'
#
loop_
_entity.id
_entity.type
_entity.pdbx_description
1 polymer ?
#
loop_
_entity_poly.entity_id
_entity_poly.type
_entity_poly.pdbx_seq_one_letter_code
_entity_poly.pdbx_strand_id
1 'polypeptide(L)'
;MNFVEDFRVPLWLFNGHLQTIWPATVGKKHLRREVRPCYFREKWKTPDNDFIEIDFNQNFYKERNPIVVLFHGLEGSSSSYYSLAFYQACKELKFSLSIPHFRGCSGLPNELPRSYHAGDSEEINWILEKYSKICAEQNRELYVFGVSLGGNALLHWAGTYVSNSLLISNLRCIVSICAPINLRSSGLAIDRKINRLVYANYFLRSMKRKARDKWYQYPDDFSFEKVQNARTIYEFDNSYTAPVHGFLNVEDYWQKASAEMFIEKNTN
;
A
#
# COMPACT_ATOMS: atom_id res chain seq x y z
N MET A 1 29.31 -7.13 6.87
CA MET A 1 28.54 -7.67 8.01
C MET A 1 27.30 -8.33 7.43
N ASN A 2 27.21 -9.67 7.41
CA ASN A 2 26.01 -10.37 6.94
C ASN A 2 24.96 -10.35 8.04
N PHE A 3 23.99 -9.45 7.96
CA PHE A 3 22.87 -9.32 8.92
C PHE A 3 21.67 -10.24 8.59
N VAL A 4 21.81 -11.15 7.65
CA VAL A 4 20.75 -12.12 7.37
C VAL A 4 20.99 -13.31 8.29
N GLU A 5 20.44 -13.26 9.51
CA GLU A 5 20.21 -14.50 10.26
C GLU A 5 19.33 -15.40 9.39
N ASP A 6 19.70 -16.68 9.28
CA ASP A 6 18.91 -17.67 8.55
C ASP A 6 17.50 -17.75 9.12
N PHE A 7 16.54 -17.06 8.50
CA PHE A 7 15.14 -17.13 8.90
C PHE A 7 14.65 -18.58 8.77
N ARG A 8 14.31 -19.20 9.89
CA ARG A 8 13.74 -20.55 9.94
C ARG A 8 12.24 -20.45 10.20
N VAL A 9 11.47 -20.91 9.24
CA VAL A 9 10.00 -21.01 9.39
C VAL A 9 9.67 -21.99 10.51
N PRO A 10 8.81 -21.65 11.48
CA PRO A 10 8.33 -22.60 12.48
C PRO A 10 7.71 -23.85 11.82
N LEU A 11 8.02 -25.04 12.34
CA LEU A 11 7.58 -26.31 11.74
C LEU A 11 6.07 -26.43 11.53
N TRP A 12 5.28 -25.78 12.37
CA TRP A 12 3.82 -25.74 12.26
C TRP A 12 3.28 -24.82 11.16
N LEU A 13 4.12 -23.92 10.59
CA LEU A 13 3.81 -23.10 9.42
C LEU A 13 4.36 -23.75 8.14
N PHE A 14 4.03 -25.00 7.90
CA PHE A 14 4.63 -25.85 6.87
C PHE A 14 4.30 -25.50 5.42
N ASN A 15 3.41 -24.54 5.17
CA ASN A 15 3.09 -24.09 3.81
C ASN A 15 2.86 -22.59 3.71
N GLY A 16 2.93 -22.03 2.48
CA GLY A 16 2.80 -20.60 2.23
C GLY A 16 1.44 -20.00 2.64
N HIS A 17 0.36 -20.77 2.59
CA HIS A 17 -0.96 -20.29 3.03
C HIS A 17 -0.97 -20.05 4.54
N LEU A 18 -0.45 -20.98 5.34
CA LEU A 18 -0.34 -20.79 6.79
C LEU A 18 0.58 -19.63 7.15
N GLN A 19 1.70 -19.50 6.44
CA GLN A 19 2.65 -18.39 6.63
C GLN A 19 2.05 -17.02 6.27
N THR A 20 1.04 -16.98 5.41
CA THR A 20 0.32 -15.74 5.05
C THR A 20 -0.85 -15.46 5.99
N ILE A 21 -1.66 -16.48 6.30
CA ILE A 21 -2.92 -16.31 7.04
C ILE A 21 -2.66 -16.08 8.53
N TRP A 22 -1.75 -16.84 9.12
CA TRP A 22 -1.50 -16.76 10.56
C TRP A 22 -1.03 -15.37 11.01
N PRO A 23 -0.02 -14.74 10.38
CA PRO A 23 0.39 -13.38 10.73
C PRO A 23 -0.74 -12.36 10.58
N ALA A 24 -1.56 -12.51 9.54
CA ALA A 24 -2.65 -11.59 9.24
C ALA A 24 -3.85 -11.73 10.20
N THR A 25 -3.94 -12.84 10.93
CA THR A 25 -5.08 -13.16 11.81
C THR A 25 -4.66 -13.27 13.28
N VAL A 26 -4.22 -14.44 13.70
CA VAL A 26 -3.84 -14.73 15.10
C VAL A 26 -2.61 -13.93 15.50
N GLY A 27 -1.57 -13.95 14.67
CA GLY A 27 -0.33 -13.22 14.91
C GLY A 27 -0.56 -11.71 15.06
N LYS A 28 -1.43 -11.13 14.22
CA LYS A 28 -1.82 -9.73 14.33
C LYS A 28 -2.43 -9.39 15.69
N LYS A 29 -3.32 -10.22 16.21
CA LYS A 29 -3.95 -10.00 17.53
C LYS A 29 -2.93 -10.01 18.66
N HIS A 30 -1.99 -10.95 18.59
CA HIS A 30 -0.91 -11.09 19.56
C HIS A 30 0.02 -9.87 19.50
N LEU A 31 0.56 -9.57 18.33
CA LEU A 31 1.45 -8.44 18.09
C LEU A 31 0.82 -7.11 18.52
N ARG A 32 -0.45 -6.88 18.24
CA ARG A 32 -1.16 -5.65 18.63
C ARG A 32 -1.24 -5.48 20.15
N ARG A 33 -1.37 -6.58 20.92
CA ARG A 33 -1.40 -6.54 22.39
C ARG A 33 -0.02 -6.21 22.97
N GLU A 34 1.04 -6.71 22.34
CA GLU A 34 2.43 -6.47 22.77
C GLU A 34 2.89 -5.07 22.40
N VAL A 35 2.75 -4.69 21.11
CA VAL A 35 3.27 -3.43 20.57
C VAL A 35 2.51 -2.23 21.11
N ARG A 36 1.18 -2.33 21.27
CA ARG A 36 0.29 -1.23 21.70
C ARG A 36 0.62 0.07 20.97
N PRO A 37 0.48 0.11 19.63
CA PRO A 37 0.90 1.26 18.86
C PRO A 37 0.12 2.50 19.27
N CYS A 38 0.80 3.61 19.37
CA CYS A 38 0.21 4.90 19.62
C CYS A 38 0.58 5.84 18.49
N TYR A 39 -0.40 6.15 17.67
CA TYR A 39 -0.27 7.06 16.55
C TYR A 39 -0.98 8.38 16.86
N PHE A 40 -0.47 9.47 16.28
CA PHE A 40 -1.30 10.64 16.01
C PHE A 40 -1.58 10.69 14.49
N ARG A 41 -2.73 11.20 14.12
CA ARG A 41 -3.22 11.19 12.75
C ARG A 41 -3.35 12.61 12.22
N GLU A 42 -2.88 12.83 11.00
CA GLU A 42 -3.08 14.06 10.26
C GLU A 42 -3.89 13.81 8.99
N LYS A 43 -4.71 14.77 8.62
CA LYS A 43 -5.42 14.83 7.34
C LYS A 43 -4.63 15.75 6.40
N TRP A 44 -4.13 15.19 5.29
CA TRP A 44 -3.45 15.96 4.26
C TRP A 44 -4.35 16.16 3.06
N LYS A 45 -4.57 17.43 2.68
CA LYS A 45 -5.32 17.79 1.48
C LYS A 45 -4.48 17.48 0.25
N THR A 46 -5.04 16.69 -0.67
CA THR A 46 -4.40 16.31 -1.94
C THR A 46 -4.50 17.41 -3.00
N PRO A 47 -3.68 17.39 -4.07
CA PRO A 47 -3.70 18.41 -5.12
C PRO A 47 -5.05 18.55 -5.84
N ASP A 48 -5.82 17.47 -5.93
CA ASP A 48 -7.14 17.40 -6.53
C ASP A 48 -8.30 17.78 -5.58
N ASN A 49 -7.97 18.37 -4.43
CA ASN A 49 -8.92 18.80 -3.38
C ASN A 49 -9.62 17.68 -2.62
N ASP A 50 -9.13 16.44 -2.68
CA ASP A 50 -9.49 15.34 -1.81
C ASP A 50 -8.57 15.31 -0.56
N PHE A 51 -8.51 14.19 0.13
CA PHE A 51 -7.59 14.01 1.25
C PHE A 51 -7.12 12.56 1.39
N ILE A 52 -5.97 12.45 2.06
CA ILE A 52 -5.51 11.21 2.70
C ILE A 52 -5.26 11.47 4.17
N GLU A 53 -5.30 10.41 4.97
CA GLU A 53 -4.90 10.47 6.38
C GLU A 53 -3.60 9.71 6.58
N ILE A 54 -2.76 10.23 7.46
CA ILE A 54 -1.43 9.69 7.73
C ILE A 54 -1.28 9.44 9.22
N ASP A 55 -0.88 8.24 9.58
CA ASP A 55 -0.56 7.89 10.96
C ASP A 55 0.94 8.03 11.21
N PHE A 56 1.30 8.82 12.21
CA PHE A 56 2.66 9.04 12.65
C PHE A 56 2.88 8.44 14.04
N ASN A 57 4.07 7.91 14.32
CA ASN A 57 4.44 7.56 15.67
C ASN A 57 4.66 8.82 16.53
N GLN A 58 4.53 8.69 17.85
CA GLN A 58 4.43 9.86 18.77
C GLN A 58 5.59 10.86 18.71
N ASN A 59 6.77 10.43 18.31
CA ASN A 59 7.97 11.28 18.31
C ASN A 59 8.31 11.87 16.95
N PHE A 60 7.44 11.71 15.96
CA PHE A 60 7.74 12.07 14.56
C PHE A 60 8.25 13.52 14.42
N TYR A 61 7.62 14.49 15.05
CA TYR A 61 8.02 15.90 14.99
C TYR A 61 8.92 16.36 16.13
N LYS A 62 9.05 15.56 17.19
CA LYS A 62 9.84 15.94 18.38
C LYS A 62 11.33 15.64 18.20
N GLU A 63 11.66 14.67 17.40
CA GLU A 63 13.02 14.15 17.25
C GLU A 63 13.47 14.27 15.80
N ARG A 64 14.75 14.58 15.60
CA ARG A 64 15.36 14.65 14.25
C ARG A 64 15.88 13.27 13.79
N ASN A 65 15.16 12.23 14.11
CA ASN A 65 15.49 10.86 13.72
C ASN A 65 15.24 10.62 12.23
N PRO A 66 15.87 9.61 11.60
CA PRO A 66 15.53 9.19 10.26
C PRO A 66 14.03 8.88 10.12
N ILE A 67 13.48 9.18 8.94
CA ILE A 67 12.06 8.96 8.64
C ILE A 67 11.90 7.65 7.85
N VAL A 68 11.00 6.80 8.31
CA VAL A 68 10.49 5.65 7.58
C VAL A 68 9.07 5.96 7.11
N VAL A 69 8.86 5.91 5.80
CA VAL A 69 7.52 5.98 5.19
C VAL A 69 7.13 4.58 4.72
N LEU A 70 5.97 4.09 5.16
CA LEU A 70 5.46 2.76 4.82
C LEU A 70 4.15 2.85 4.03
N PHE A 71 4.19 2.49 2.75
CA PHE A 71 3.00 2.29 1.92
C PHE A 71 2.44 0.89 2.11
N HIS A 72 1.19 0.81 2.52
CA HIS A 72 0.53 -0.47 2.85
C HIS A 72 0.01 -1.23 1.63
N GLY A 73 -0.29 -2.51 1.80
CA GLY A 73 -0.88 -3.35 0.75
C GLY A 73 -2.38 -3.12 0.54
N LEU A 74 -2.96 -3.92 -0.37
CA LEU A 74 -4.39 -3.88 -0.69
C LEU A 74 -5.25 -3.95 0.58
N GLU A 75 -6.16 -2.98 0.77
CA GLU A 75 -7.05 -2.86 1.94
C GLU A 75 -6.30 -2.83 3.29
N GLY A 76 -5.01 -2.47 3.26
CA GLY A 76 -4.18 -2.32 4.45
C GLY A 76 -4.40 -1.00 5.20
N SER A 77 -3.68 -0.84 6.31
CA SER A 77 -3.67 0.37 7.14
C SER A 77 -2.52 0.31 8.15
N SER A 78 -2.38 1.31 8.99
CA SER A 78 -1.47 1.31 10.14
C SER A 78 -1.74 0.17 11.14
N SER A 79 -2.92 -0.44 11.09
CA SER A 79 -3.27 -1.60 11.91
C SER A 79 -2.99 -2.95 11.26
N SER A 80 -2.39 -3.00 10.07
CA SER A 80 -1.94 -4.24 9.44
C SER A 80 -0.80 -4.88 10.24
N TYR A 81 -0.69 -6.21 10.21
CA TYR A 81 0.31 -6.92 11.02
C TYR A 81 1.75 -6.47 10.71
N TYR A 82 2.06 -6.26 9.44
CA TYR A 82 3.36 -5.74 9.04
C TYR A 82 3.57 -4.29 9.49
N SER A 83 2.53 -3.45 9.48
CA SER A 83 2.61 -2.08 10.00
C SER A 83 2.92 -2.05 11.50
N LEU A 84 2.36 -3.00 12.27
CA LEU A 84 2.69 -3.18 13.69
C LEU A 84 4.14 -3.61 13.89
N ALA A 85 4.66 -4.51 13.04
CA ALA A 85 6.07 -4.92 13.06
C ALA A 85 7.00 -3.75 12.73
N PHE A 86 6.68 -2.94 11.72
CA PHE A 86 7.40 -1.70 11.42
C PHE A 86 7.37 -0.70 12.58
N TYR A 87 6.21 -0.55 13.23
CA TYR A 87 6.11 0.30 14.42
C TYR A 87 7.05 -0.14 15.53
N GLN A 88 7.10 -1.43 15.83
CA GLN A 88 8.00 -2.00 16.83
C GLN A 88 9.46 -1.77 16.46
N ALA A 89 9.86 -2.11 15.25
CA ALA A 89 11.22 -1.93 14.75
C ALA A 89 11.66 -0.45 14.77
N CYS A 90 10.81 0.46 14.31
CA CYS A 90 11.09 1.90 14.34
C CYS A 90 11.21 2.43 15.77
N LYS A 91 10.40 1.91 16.70
CA LYS A 91 10.50 2.26 18.14
C LYS A 91 11.84 1.83 18.73
N GLU A 92 12.29 0.61 18.44
CA GLU A 92 13.56 0.05 18.93
C GLU A 92 14.77 0.77 18.34
N LEU A 93 14.73 1.07 17.02
CA LEU A 93 15.78 1.78 16.31
C LEU A 93 15.73 3.31 16.49
N LYS A 94 14.75 3.83 17.20
CA LYS A 94 14.47 5.27 17.35
C LYS A 94 14.25 5.97 16.03
N PHE A 95 13.56 5.34 15.08
CA PHE A 95 13.17 5.94 13.81
C PHE A 95 11.77 6.56 13.91
N SER A 96 11.56 7.62 13.16
CA SER A 96 10.24 8.22 12.97
C SER A 96 9.47 7.44 11.92
N LEU A 97 8.31 6.89 12.28
CA LEU A 97 7.46 6.13 11.36
C LEU A 97 6.29 6.97 10.90
N SER A 98 6.03 6.92 9.62
CA SER A 98 4.85 7.47 8.96
C SER A 98 4.19 6.43 8.07
N ILE A 99 2.87 6.32 8.16
CA ILE A 99 2.08 5.38 7.38
C ILE A 99 0.96 6.17 6.67
N PRO A 100 1.19 6.65 5.44
CA PRO A 100 0.13 7.20 4.60
C PRO A 100 -0.91 6.12 4.30
N HIS A 101 -2.17 6.44 4.52
CA HIS A 101 -3.27 5.57 4.14
C HIS A 101 -3.69 5.93 2.71
N PHE A 102 -3.72 4.95 1.83
CA PHE A 102 -4.34 5.14 0.52
C PHE A 102 -5.80 5.57 0.68
N ARG A 103 -6.34 6.29 -0.31
CA ARG A 103 -7.69 6.87 -0.28
C ARG A 103 -8.73 5.84 0.18
N GLY A 104 -9.53 6.22 1.19
CA GLY A 104 -10.54 5.36 1.79
C GLY A 104 -10.02 4.18 2.62
N CYS A 105 -8.73 4.15 2.99
CA CYS A 105 -8.14 3.08 3.81
C CYS A 105 -7.89 3.47 5.28
N SER A 106 -8.10 4.71 5.65
CA SER A 106 -7.91 5.19 7.03
C SER A 106 -9.08 4.87 7.98
N GLY A 107 -10.19 4.40 7.42
CA GLY A 107 -11.46 4.21 8.11
C GLY A 107 -12.52 5.23 7.71
N LEU A 108 -12.13 6.35 7.11
CA LEU A 108 -13.02 7.33 6.50
C LEU A 108 -12.98 7.19 4.97
N PRO A 109 -14.12 7.31 4.26
CA PRO A 109 -14.12 7.44 2.81
C PRO A 109 -13.48 8.77 2.42
N ASN A 110 -12.69 8.77 1.36
CA ASN A 110 -12.22 10.00 0.72
C ASN A 110 -13.38 10.73 0.02
N GLU A 111 -13.21 12.00 -0.33
CA GLU A 111 -14.31 12.83 -0.85
C GLU A 111 -14.59 12.56 -2.34
N LEU A 112 -13.58 12.47 -3.20
CA LEU A 112 -13.74 12.30 -4.64
C LEU A 112 -14.11 10.87 -5.07
N PRO A 113 -14.65 10.66 -6.29
CA PRO A 113 -14.99 9.34 -6.83
C PRO A 113 -13.81 8.39 -6.87
N ARG A 114 -12.65 8.92 -7.28
CA ARG A 114 -11.41 8.16 -7.38
C ARG A 114 -11.07 7.52 -6.03
N SER A 115 -10.61 6.27 -6.07
CA SER A 115 -10.00 5.57 -4.94
C SER A 115 -8.47 5.49 -5.15
N TYR A 116 -7.82 4.45 -4.69
CA TYR A 116 -6.43 4.17 -4.98
C TYR A 116 -6.29 2.99 -5.92
N HIS A 117 -5.16 2.88 -6.61
CA HIS A 117 -4.85 1.74 -7.47
C HIS A 117 -3.36 1.36 -7.41
N ALA A 118 -3.01 0.20 -7.99
CA ALA A 118 -1.67 -0.37 -7.83
C ALA A 118 -0.54 0.41 -8.53
N GLY A 119 -0.85 1.26 -9.49
CA GLY A 119 0.11 2.09 -10.21
C GLY A 119 0.01 3.58 -9.86
N ASP A 120 -0.50 3.95 -8.68
CA ASP A 120 -0.76 5.34 -8.29
C ASP A 120 0.53 6.11 -7.93
N SER A 121 1.41 6.23 -8.91
CA SER A 121 2.72 6.86 -8.76
C SER A 121 2.65 8.36 -8.55
N GLU A 122 1.63 9.04 -9.06
CA GLU A 122 1.43 10.49 -8.87
C GLU A 122 1.14 10.83 -7.40
N GLU A 123 0.26 10.06 -6.76
CA GLU A 123 -0.04 10.28 -5.34
C GLU A 123 1.17 9.94 -4.47
N ILE A 124 1.90 8.86 -4.77
CA ILE A 124 3.15 8.55 -4.08
C ILE A 124 4.18 9.68 -4.28
N ASN A 125 4.31 10.21 -5.50
CA ASN A 125 5.24 11.31 -5.79
C ASN A 125 4.91 12.54 -4.92
N TRP A 126 3.66 12.97 -4.92
CA TRP A 126 3.22 14.09 -4.10
C TRP A 126 3.47 13.88 -2.59
N ILE A 127 3.21 12.67 -2.08
CA ILE A 127 3.50 12.31 -0.69
C ILE A 127 5.00 12.42 -0.41
N LEU A 128 5.84 11.83 -1.25
CA LEU A 128 7.29 11.79 -1.05
C LEU A 128 7.94 13.17 -1.24
N GLU A 129 7.40 14.05 -2.09
CA GLU A 129 7.81 15.45 -2.16
C GLU A 129 7.63 16.18 -0.83
N LYS A 130 6.53 15.94 -0.13
CA LYS A 130 6.33 16.54 1.21
C LYS A 130 7.35 16.01 2.22
N TYR A 131 7.65 14.71 2.22
CA TYR A 131 8.68 14.15 3.10
C TYR A 131 10.07 14.64 2.74
N SER A 132 10.37 14.80 1.46
CA SER A 132 11.65 15.36 1.02
C SER A 132 11.86 16.79 1.55
N LYS A 133 10.83 17.63 1.52
CA LYS A 133 10.88 18.98 2.12
C LYS A 133 11.15 18.93 3.62
N ILE A 134 10.39 18.10 4.36
CA ILE A 134 10.62 17.91 5.80
C ILE A 134 12.04 17.43 6.08
N CYS A 135 12.54 16.47 5.29
CA CYS A 135 13.88 15.95 5.45
C CYS A 135 14.97 17.00 5.17
N ALA A 136 14.80 17.81 4.12
CA ALA A 136 15.73 18.88 3.78
C ALA A 136 15.78 19.96 4.87
N GLU A 137 14.61 20.42 5.35
CA GLU A 137 14.52 21.44 6.41
C GLU A 137 15.10 20.99 7.75
N GLN A 138 14.97 19.70 8.06
CA GLN A 138 15.37 19.13 9.34
C GLN A 138 16.69 18.35 9.31
N ASN A 139 17.34 18.26 8.14
CA ASN A 139 18.51 17.43 7.87
C ASN A 139 18.33 15.98 8.33
N ARG A 140 17.26 15.34 7.85
CA ARG A 140 16.88 13.95 8.20
C ARG A 140 17.03 13.05 6.97
N GLU A 141 17.31 11.78 7.24
CA GLU A 141 17.35 10.73 6.20
C GLU A 141 15.94 10.15 5.99
N LEU A 142 15.63 9.75 4.73
CA LEU A 142 14.37 9.19 4.31
C LEU A 142 14.57 7.73 3.84
N TYR A 143 13.76 6.84 4.40
CA TYR A 143 13.68 5.43 4.04
C TYR A 143 12.24 5.11 3.64
N VAL A 144 12.03 4.52 2.47
CA VAL A 144 10.69 4.29 1.94
C VAL A 144 10.46 2.81 1.71
N PHE A 145 9.37 2.31 2.27
CA PHE A 145 8.97 0.90 2.17
C PHE A 145 7.58 0.78 1.57
N GLY A 146 7.39 -0.24 0.75
CA GLY A 146 6.09 -0.60 0.22
C GLY A 146 5.82 -2.09 0.38
N VAL A 147 4.64 -2.45 0.86
CA VAL A 147 4.24 -3.85 1.05
C VAL A 147 3.16 -4.24 0.05
N SER A 148 3.32 -5.37 -0.65
CA SER A 148 2.33 -5.91 -1.57
C SER A 148 1.96 -4.87 -2.64
N LEU A 149 0.69 -4.48 -2.77
CA LEU A 149 0.21 -3.43 -3.68
C LEU A 149 1.01 -2.12 -3.50
N GLY A 150 1.25 -1.69 -2.26
CA GLY A 150 2.07 -0.50 -1.98
C GLY A 150 3.52 -0.64 -2.45
N GLY A 151 4.04 -1.88 -2.47
CA GLY A 151 5.35 -2.19 -3.03
C GLY A 151 5.38 -2.06 -4.56
N ASN A 152 4.32 -2.49 -5.25
CA ASN A 152 4.19 -2.30 -6.70
C ASN A 152 4.07 -0.81 -7.05
N ALA A 153 3.19 -0.08 -6.35
CA ALA A 153 3.02 1.36 -6.58
C ALA A 153 4.32 2.15 -6.33
N LEU A 154 5.08 1.77 -5.30
CA LEU A 154 6.38 2.37 -4.99
C LEU A 154 7.43 2.08 -6.08
N LEU A 155 7.50 0.86 -6.60
CA LEU A 155 8.38 0.51 -7.73
C LEU A 155 7.95 1.22 -9.01
N HIS A 156 6.66 1.34 -9.27
CA HIS A 156 6.13 2.10 -10.40
C HIS A 156 6.53 3.58 -10.30
N TRP A 157 6.39 4.18 -9.11
CA TRP A 157 6.88 5.53 -8.84
C TRP A 157 8.39 5.65 -9.06
N ALA A 158 9.18 4.72 -8.54
CA ALA A 158 10.63 4.74 -8.71
C ALA A 158 11.05 4.73 -10.19
N GLY A 159 10.41 3.87 -10.99
CA GLY A 159 10.66 3.79 -12.43
C GLY A 159 10.21 5.03 -13.21
N THR A 160 9.21 5.76 -12.71
CA THR A 160 8.65 6.92 -13.40
C THR A 160 9.36 8.24 -13.01
N TYR A 161 9.67 8.41 -11.72
CA TYR A 161 10.06 9.71 -11.16
C TYR A 161 11.51 9.81 -10.69
N VAL A 162 12.13 8.70 -10.24
CA VAL A 162 13.46 8.77 -9.60
C VAL A 162 14.54 9.34 -10.53
N SER A 163 14.51 9.01 -11.82
CA SER A 163 15.51 9.53 -12.78
C SER A 163 15.43 11.04 -13.02
N ASN A 164 14.31 11.68 -12.68
CA ASN A 164 14.04 13.09 -12.99
C ASN A 164 13.87 13.98 -11.75
N SER A 165 14.04 13.46 -10.53
CA SER A 165 13.66 14.21 -9.34
C SER A 165 14.84 14.71 -8.53
N LEU A 166 14.76 16.00 -8.16
CA LEU A 166 15.56 16.65 -7.10
C LEU A 166 15.23 16.10 -5.69
N LEU A 167 14.26 15.19 -5.60
CA LEU A 167 13.74 14.58 -4.38
C LEU A 167 14.72 13.69 -3.62
N ILE A 168 15.89 13.41 -4.20
CA ILE A 168 16.68 12.23 -3.83
C ILE A 168 17.77 12.53 -2.81
N SER A 169 18.07 13.78 -2.50
CA SER A 169 19.23 14.09 -1.63
C SER A 169 19.18 13.41 -0.26
N ASN A 170 18.01 13.28 0.32
CA ASN A 170 17.81 12.67 1.63
C ASN A 170 17.30 11.23 1.57
N LEU A 171 16.90 10.74 0.39
CA LEU A 171 16.41 9.37 0.21
C LEU A 171 17.58 8.38 0.23
N ARG A 172 17.56 7.43 1.17
CA ARG A 172 18.62 6.45 1.37
C ARG A 172 18.33 5.11 0.71
N CYS A 173 17.06 4.66 0.80
CA CYS A 173 16.67 3.44 0.11
C CYS A 173 15.17 3.39 -0.15
N ILE A 174 14.83 2.58 -1.15
CA ILE A 174 13.46 2.15 -1.48
C ILE A 174 13.43 0.64 -1.36
N VAL A 175 12.47 0.12 -0.57
CA VAL A 175 12.33 -1.32 -0.36
C VAL A 175 10.92 -1.76 -0.71
N SER A 176 10.80 -2.69 -1.63
CA SER A 176 9.53 -3.31 -2.01
C SER A 176 9.45 -4.73 -1.47
N ILE A 177 8.39 -5.03 -0.73
CA ILE A 177 8.22 -6.30 0.00
C ILE A 177 7.02 -7.06 -0.59
N CYS A 178 7.28 -8.25 -1.16
CA CYS A 178 6.26 -9.15 -1.70
C CYS A 178 5.30 -8.45 -2.71
N ALA A 179 5.83 -7.58 -3.56
CA ALA A 179 5.04 -6.82 -4.52
C ALA A 179 4.54 -7.69 -5.68
N PRO A 180 3.28 -7.52 -6.10
CA PRO A 180 2.75 -8.09 -7.34
C PRO A 180 3.23 -7.27 -8.55
N ILE A 181 4.52 -7.37 -8.91
CA ILE A 181 5.14 -6.55 -9.97
C ILE A 181 4.50 -6.75 -11.34
N ASN A 182 3.94 -7.93 -11.61
CA ASN A 182 3.07 -8.23 -12.74
C ASN A 182 1.65 -8.43 -12.22
N LEU A 183 0.81 -7.40 -12.37
CA LEU A 183 -0.56 -7.39 -11.82
C LEU A 183 -1.46 -8.44 -12.50
N ARG A 184 -1.28 -8.68 -13.80
CA ARG A 184 -2.06 -9.68 -14.52
C ARG A 184 -1.81 -11.09 -13.98
N SER A 185 -0.55 -11.48 -13.87
CA SER A 185 -0.19 -12.78 -13.31
C SER A 185 -0.64 -12.95 -11.87
N SER A 186 -0.49 -11.90 -11.06
CA SER A 186 -0.87 -11.91 -9.64
C SER A 186 -2.38 -11.91 -9.44
N GLY A 187 -3.14 -11.11 -10.21
CA GLY A 187 -4.60 -11.08 -10.18
C GLY A 187 -5.20 -12.42 -10.60
N LEU A 188 -4.72 -13.00 -11.70
CA LEU A 188 -5.16 -14.34 -12.11
C LEU A 188 -4.79 -15.43 -11.12
N ALA A 189 -3.66 -15.31 -10.42
CA ALA A 189 -3.25 -16.27 -9.39
C ALA A 189 -4.15 -16.19 -8.14
N ILE A 190 -4.51 -14.98 -7.69
CA ILE A 190 -5.39 -14.78 -6.53
C ILE A 190 -6.83 -15.21 -6.82
N ASP A 191 -7.26 -15.16 -8.08
CA ASP A 191 -8.61 -15.56 -8.51
C ASP A 191 -8.75 -17.08 -8.76
N ARG A 192 -7.67 -17.87 -8.64
CA ARG A 192 -7.74 -19.33 -8.77
C ARG A 192 -8.42 -19.97 -7.57
N LYS A 193 -9.24 -20.99 -7.85
CA LYS A 193 -9.95 -21.91 -6.90
C LYS A 193 -9.79 -21.58 -5.38
N ILE A 194 -8.79 -22.17 -4.74
CA ILE A 194 -8.56 -22.03 -3.29
C ILE A 194 -8.18 -20.59 -2.93
N ASN A 195 -7.31 -19.96 -3.71
CA ASN A 195 -6.89 -18.57 -3.47
C ASN A 195 -8.07 -17.61 -3.50
N ARG A 196 -9.00 -17.81 -4.44
CA ARG A 196 -10.23 -17.01 -4.54
C ARG A 196 -11.06 -17.12 -3.26
N LEU A 197 -11.24 -18.32 -2.74
CA LEU A 197 -12.04 -18.55 -1.54
C LEU A 197 -11.41 -17.89 -0.29
N VAL A 198 -10.09 -17.93 -0.19
CA VAL A 198 -9.37 -17.46 1.00
C VAL A 198 -9.02 -15.98 0.89
N TYR A 199 -8.42 -15.56 -0.23
CA TYR A 199 -7.85 -14.20 -0.38
C TYR A 199 -8.76 -13.26 -1.16
N ALA A 200 -9.21 -13.62 -2.38
CA ALA A 200 -10.01 -12.73 -3.19
C ALA A 200 -11.32 -12.35 -2.48
N ASN A 201 -12.03 -13.31 -1.89
CA ASN A 201 -13.26 -13.04 -1.14
C ASN A 201 -13.03 -12.13 0.07
N TYR A 202 -11.89 -12.25 0.74
CA TYR A 202 -11.53 -11.39 1.86
C TYR A 202 -11.41 -9.94 1.42
N PHE A 203 -10.66 -9.68 0.34
CA PHE A 203 -10.47 -8.34 -0.21
C PHE A 203 -11.77 -7.79 -0.82
N LEU A 204 -12.45 -8.58 -1.65
CA LEU A 204 -13.69 -8.17 -2.32
C LEU A 204 -14.77 -7.72 -1.34
N ARG A 205 -14.85 -8.33 -0.16
CA ARG A 205 -15.83 -7.91 0.87
C ARG A 205 -15.64 -6.45 1.29
N SER A 206 -14.40 -6.03 1.50
CA SER A 206 -14.07 -4.65 1.88
C SER A 206 -14.20 -3.71 0.68
N MET A 207 -13.63 -4.09 -0.46
CA MET A 207 -13.64 -3.30 -1.69
C MET A 207 -15.06 -3.01 -2.17
N LYS A 208 -15.95 -4.00 -2.21
CA LYS A 208 -17.37 -3.81 -2.59
C LYS A 208 -18.12 -2.90 -1.63
N ARG A 209 -17.83 -2.98 -0.33
CA ARG A 209 -18.44 -2.06 0.64
C ARG A 209 -18.04 -0.63 0.36
N LYS A 210 -16.75 -0.36 0.14
CA LYS A 210 -16.25 0.98 -0.21
C LYS A 210 -16.83 1.47 -1.54
N ALA A 211 -16.87 0.62 -2.57
CA ALA A 211 -17.48 0.95 -3.85
C ALA A 211 -18.97 1.27 -3.71
N ARG A 212 -19.72 0.53 -2.87
CA ARG A 212 -21.12 0.85 -2.58
C ARG A 212 -21.25 2.22 -1.92
N ASP A 213 -20.39 2.55 -0.95
CA ASP A 213 -20.43 3.83 -0.26
C ASP A 213 -20.11 5.00 -1.24
N LYS A 214 -19.24 4.75 -2.24
CA LYS A 214 -18.97 5.66 -3.35
C LYS A 214 -20.14 5.79 -4.32
N TRP A 215 -20.81 4.69 -4.64
CA TRP A 215 -21.96 4.71 -5.54
C TRP A 215 -23.11 5.59 -5.02
N TYR A 216 -23.35 5.62 -3.72
CA TYR A 216 -24.34 6.51 -3.14
C TYR A 216 -24.04 8.00 -3.37
N GLN A 217 -22.79 8.37 -3.55
CA GLN A 217 -22.34 9.75 -3.80
C GLN A 217 -22.20 10.03 -5.30
N TYR A 218 -21.81 9.01 -6.09
CA TYR A 218 -21.44 9.10 -7.49
C TYR A 218 -22.05 7.93 -8.29
N PRO A 219 -23.38 7.90 -8.49
CA PRO A 219 -24.08 6.74 -9.06
C PRO A 219 -23.76 6.51 -10.55
N ASP A 220 -23.31 7.53 -11.27
CA ASP A 220 -23.08 7.48 -12.72
C ASP A 220 -21.64 7.04 -13.09
N ASP A 221 -20.72 6.97 -12.13
CA ASP A 221 -19.30 6.73 -12.42
C ASP A 221 -19.01 5.26 -12.76
N PHE A 222 -19.86 4.33 -12.32
CA PHE A 222 -19.69 2.89 -12.57
C PHE A 222 -20.99 2.11 -12.34
N SER A 223 -21.06 0.89 -12.90
CA SER A 223 -22.21 0.00 -12.71
C SER A 223 -22.21 -0.65 -11.34
N PHE A 224 -23.10 -0.24 -10.45
CA PHE A 224 -23.29 -0.83 -9.13
C PHE A 224 -23.51 -2.34 -9.17
N GLU A 225 -24.39 -2.79 -10.07
CA GLU A 225 -24.74 -4.21 -10.21
C GLU A 225 -23.51 -5.05 -10.56
N LYS A 226 -22.71 -4.63 -11.57
CA LYS A 226 -21.50 -5.35 -11.96
C LYS A 226 -20.49 -5.44 -10.82
N VAL A 227 -20.28 -4.33 -10.09
CA VAL A 227 -19.36 -4.28 -8.93
C VAL A 227 -19.85 -5.20 -7.80
N GLN A 228 -21.13 -5.18 -7.45
CA GLN A 228 -21.65 -6.02 -6.36
C GLN A 228 -21.67 -7.50 -6.73
N ASN A 229 -21.85 -7.84 -8.00
CA ASN A 229 -21.84 -9.22 -8.49
C ASN A 229 -20.44 -9.77 -8.76
N ALA A 230 -19.39 -8.95 -8.79
CA ALA A 230 -18.02 -9.39 -9.02
C ALA A 230 -17.61 -10.51 -8.04
N ARG A 231 -17.06 -11.61 -8.55
CA ARG A 231 -16.62 -12.78 -7.77
C ARG A 231 -15.10 -12.98 -7.79
N THR A 232 -14.41 -12.16 -8.57
CA THR A 232 -12.97 -12.17 -8.78
C THR A 232 -12.42 -10.76 -8.69
N ILE A 233 -11.11 -10.64 -8.44
CA ILE A 233 -10.43 -9.34 -8.50
C ILE A 233 -10.48 -8.80 -9.93
N TYR A 234 -10.34 -9.68 -10.93
CA TYR A 234 -10.49 -9.32 -12.35
C TYR A 234 -11.82 -8.61 -12.62
N GLU A 235 -12.95 -9.22 -12.22
CA GLU A 235 -14.29 -8.65 -12.43
C GLU A 235 -14.49 -7.33 -11.69
N PHE A 236 -13.96 -7.22 -10.46
CA PHE A 236 -14.02 -5.98 -9.69
C PHE A 236 -13.20 -4.87 -10.34
N ASP A 237 -11.97 -5.15 -10.71
CA ASP A 237 -11.08 -4.17 -11.33
C ASP A 237 -11.64 -3.72 -12.68
N ASN A 238 -12.26 -4.62 -13.46
CA ASN A 238 -12.90 -4.28 -14.72
C ASN A 238 -14.16 -3.42 -14.55
N SER A 239 -14.86 -3.58 -13.44
CA SER A 239 -16.16 -2.90 -13.21
C SER A 239 -16.04 -1.62 -12.39
N TYR A 240 -14.98 -1.48 -11.59
CA TYR A 240 -14.76 -0.35 -10.67
C TYR A 240 -13.40 0.31 -10.88
N THR A 241 -12.30 -0.40 -10.60
CA THR A 241 -10.97 0.23 -10.58
C THR A 241 -10.59 0.84 -11.92
N ALA A 242 -10.80 0.11 -13.02
CA ALA A 242 -10.45 0.60 -14.34
C ALA A 242 -11.29 1.84 -14.75
N PRO A 243 -12.63 1.81 -14.74
CA PRO A 243 -13.42 2.97 -15.18
C PRO A 243 -13.23 4.21 -14.29
N VAL A 244 -13.18 4.04 -12.97
CA VAL A 244 -13.03 5.17 -12.02
C VAL A 244 -11.69 5.89 -12.17
N HIS A 245 -10.66 5.20 -12.67
CA HIS A 245 -9.32 5.78 -12.90
C HIS A 245 -9.00 6.04 -14.37
N GLY A 246 -9.99 5.94 -15.27
CA GLY A 246 -9.85 6.28 -16.69
C GLY A 246 -9.08 5.24 -17.52
N PHE A 247 -8.94 4.01 -17.05
CA PHE A 247 -8.43 2.90 -17.84
C PHE A 247 -9.53 2.31 -18.74
N LEU A 248 -9.14 1.82 -19.92
CA LEU A 248 -10.09 1.25 -20.87
C LEU A 248 -10.80 0.01 -20.33
N ASN A 249 -10.07 -0.85 -19.62
CA ASN A 249 -10.54 -2.08 -18.99
C ASN A 249 -9.47 -2.59 -18.00
N VAL A 250 -9.71 -3.74 -17.37
CA VAL A 250 -8.80 -4.36 -16.43
C VAL A 250 -7.44 -4.73 -17.03
N GLU A 251 -7.39 -5.18 -18.29
CA GLU A 251 -6.13 -5.55 -18.95
C GLU A 251 -5.26 -4.30 -19.17
N ASP A 252 -5.86 -3.19 -19.62
CA ASP A 252 -5.20 -1.89 -19.77
C ASP A 252 -4.69 -1.37 -18.42
N TYR A 253 -5.52 -1.47 -17.37
CA TYR A 253 -5.14 -1.12 -16.00
C TYR A 253 -3.94 -1.96 -15.52
N TRP A 254 -4.06 -3.29 -15.58
CA TRP A 254 -3.02 -4.16 -15.07
C TRP A 254 -1.71 -4.01 -15.85
N GLN A 255 -1.79 -3.81 -17.17
CA GLN A 255 -0.60 -3.57 -17.99
C GLN A 255 0.09 -2.26 -17.60
N LYS A 256 -0.65 -1.14 -17.52
CA LYS A 256 -0.09 0.19 -17.23
C LYS A 256 0.36 0.36 -15.80
N ALA A 257 -0.28 -0.31 -14.85
CA ALA A 257 -0.01 -0.19 -13.42
C ALA A 257 1.03 -1.21 -12.90
N SER A 258 1.47 -2.16 -13.71
CA SER A 258 2.51 -3.14 -13.35
C SER A 258 3.89 -2.48 -13.31
N ALA A 259 4.64 -2.71 -12.22
CA ALA A 259 5.99 -2.19 -12.08
C ALA A 259 7.04 -3.00 -12.86
N GLU A 260 6.72 -4.18 -13.37
CA GLU A 260 7.60 -5.08 -14.12
C GLU A 260 8.31 -4.36 -15.28
N MET A 261 7.57 -3.52 -16.02
CA MET A 261 8.08 -2.76 -17.16
C MET A 261 9.27 -1.82 -16.83
N PHE A 262 9.41 -1.41 -15.58
CA PHE A 262 10.50 -0.55 -15.13
C PHE A 262 11.71 -1.34 -14.64
N ILE A 263 11.49 -2.55 -14.14
CA ILE A 263 12.57 -3.42 -13.65
C ILE A 263 13.38 -3.98 -14.82
N GLU A 264 12.71 -4.44 -15.88
CA GLU A 264 13.37 -4.97 -17.07
C GLU A 264 14.26 -3.95 -17.79
N LYS A 265 13.90 -2.65 -17.79
CA LYS A 265 14.68 -1.59 -18.42
C LYS A 265 16.00 -1.29 -17.70
N ASN A 266 16.12 -1.62 -16.42
CA ASN A 266 17.31 -1.31 -15.61
C ASN A 266 18.29 -2.50 -15.49
N THR A 267 18.03 -3.62 -16.15
CA THR A 267 18.89 -4.82 -16.15
C THR A 267 19.75 -4.97 -17.41
N ASN A 268 19.72 -4.00 -18.34
CA ASN A 268 20.52 -3.96 -19.58
C ASN A 268 21.67 -2.96 -19.49
#